data_63461ff1525af1f6f847847383cf7b56
#
_entry.id   63461ff1525af1f6f847847383cf7b56
#
_cell.length_a   1.000
_cell.length_b   1.000
_cell.length_c   1.000
_cell.angle_alpha   90.00
_cell.angle_beta   90.00
_cell.angle_gamma   90.00
#
_symmetry.space_group_name_H-M   'P 1'
#
loop_
_entity.id
_entity.type
_entity.pdbx_description
1 polymer ?
#
loop_
_entity_poly.entity_id
_entity_poly.type
_entity_poly.pdbx_seq_one_letter_code
_entity_poly.pdbx_strand_id
1 'polypeptide(L)'
;MQKLGCDFYVISCHKLYGPNGLGILYGKKKWLDEMPPYQGGGGMINEVKKENITFAESPTKFEAGTMQTAEVVAFSESIKLIEKIGLEKISENENEILKYGMEKIRKNNSINLIGDPKNKASVISFTLKGVHPHDIATILDDDGVAIRAGHHCCQILHEKIGMPAT
;
A
#
# COMPACT_ATOMS: atom_id res chain seq x y z
N MET A 1 12.65 9.40 -2.10
CA MET A 1 11.81 10.34 -2.87
C MET A 1 12.61 11.10 -3.92
N GLN A 2 13.73 11.75 -3.58
CA GLN A 2 14.53 12.53 -4.55
C GLN A 2 14.95 11.72 -5.78
N LYS A 3 15.41 10.47 -5.61
CA LYS A 3 15.80 9.59 -6.73
C LYS A 3 14.63 9.17 -7.63
N LEU A 4 13.39 9.15 -7.11
CA LEU A 4 12.21 8.82 -7.91
C LEU A 4 11.76 9.99 -8.80
N GLY A 5 12.14 11.22 -8.45
CA GLY A 5 11.78 12.42 -9.21
C GLY A 5 10.29 12.78 -9.19
N CYS A 6 9.46 12.06 -8.45
CA CYS A 6 8.02 12.30 -8.38
C CYS A 6 7.68 13.63 -7.70
N ASP A 7 6.56 14.23 -8.10
CA ASP A 7 6.05 15.45 -7.46
C ASP A 7 5.24 15.14 -6.21
N PHE A 8 4.48 14.04 -6.22
CA PHE A 8 3.73 13.52 -5.09
C PHE A 8 3.94 12.02 -4.93
N TYR A 9 3.89 11.55 -3.68
CA TYR A 9 3.96 10.12 -3.37
C TYR A 9 3.14 9.81 -2.12
N VAL A 10 2.27 8.80 -2.20
CA VAL A 10 1.39 8.40 -1.09
C VAL A 10 1.84 7.07 -0.51
N ILE A 11 1.85 6.99 0.81
CA ILE A 11 2.23 5.81 1.57
C ILE A 11 1.11 5.42 2.51
N SER A 12 0.71 4.15 2.49
CA SER A 12 -0.13 3.54 3.52
C SER A 12 0.78 2.85 4.54
N CYS A 13 0.85 3.37 5.75
CA CYS A 13 1.84 2.92 6.73
C CYS A 13 1.68 1.45 7.13
N HIS A 14 0.43 0.92 7.19
CA HIS A 14 0.20 -0.50 7.48
C HIS A 14 0.76 -1.46 6.42
N LYS A 15 1.08 -0.98 5.20
CA LYS A 15 1.75 -1.76 4.15
C LYS A 15 3.28 -1.70 4.26
N LEU A 16 3.78 -0.99 5.28
CA LEU A 16 5.21 -0.83 5.58
C LEU A 16 5.45 -1.12 7.08
N TYR A 17 4.88 -2.22 7.56
CA TYR A 17 4.96 -2.69 8.96
C TYR A 17 4.44 -1.69 10.01
N GLY A 18 3.78 -0.62 9.60
CA GLY A 18 3.23 0.41 10.47
C GLY A 18 1.79 0.14 10.93
N PRO A 19 1.26 1.02 11.79
CA PRO A 19 -0.11 0.90 12.30
C PRO A 19 -1.16 1.16 11.21
N ASN A 20 -2.37 0.66 11.45
CA ASN A 20 -3.54 1.00 10.65
C ASN A 20 -3.97 2.45 10.85
N GLY A 21 -4.67 2.99 9.86
CA GLY A 21 -5.25 4.33 9.93
C GLY A 21 -4.30 5.48 9.64
N LEU A 22 -2.99 5.25 9.53
CA LEU A 22 -2.00 6.25 9.17
C LEU A 22 -1.63 6.19 7.70
N GLY A 23 -1.62 7.34 7.04
CA GLY A 23 -1.12 7.54 5.69
C GLY A 23 -0.22 8.77 5.63
N ILE A 24 0.71 8.78 4.70
CA ILE A 24 1.64 9.88 4.47
C ILE A 24 1.55 10.32 3.02
N LEU A 25 1.44 11.62 2.81
CA LEU A 25 1.62 12.27 1.51
C LEU A 25 2.96 13.00 1.49
N TYR A 26 3.86 12.57 0.64
CA TYR A 26 5.00 13.39 0.24
C TYR A 26 4.59 14.29 -0.91
N GLY A 27 4.97 15.57 -0.84
CA GLY A 27 4.83 16.51 -1.95
C GLY A 27 6.06 17.41 -2.05
N LYS A 28 6.45 17.78 -3.27
CA LYS A 28 7.46 18.83 -3.45
C LYS A 28 6.95 20.14 -2.88
N LYS A 29 7.76 20.82 -2.07
CA LYS A 29 7.39 22.06 -1.35
C LYS A 29 6.73 23.09 -2.27
N LYS A 30 7.26 23.29 -3.49
CA LYS A 30 6.70 24.24 -4.44
C LYS A 30 5.21 24.02 -4.73
N TRP A 31 4.81 22.75 -4.91
CA TRP A 31 3.41 22.40 -5.16
C TRP A 31 2.55 22.50 -3.90
N LEU A 32 3.09 22.09 -2.76
CA LEU A 32 2.39 22.23 -1.48
C LEU A 32 2.16 23.70 -1.12
N ASP A 33 3.07 24.59 -1.46
CA ASP A 33 2.92 26.02 -1.20
C ASP A 33 1.85 26.66 -2.11
N GLU A 34 1.78 26.27 -3.37
CA GLU A 34 0.82 26.78 -4.35
C GLU A 34 -0.59 26.23 -4.16
N MET A 35 -0.72 24.99 -3.69
CA MET A 35 -2.02 24.33 -3.52
C MET A 35 -2.82 24.94 -2.35
N PRO A 36 -4.14 25.10 -2.49
CA PRO A 36 -4.99 25.39 -1.34
C PRO A 36 -5.04 24.20 -0.37
N PRO A 37 -5.41 24.40 0.91
CA PRO A 37 -5.62 23.30 1.83
C PRO A 37 -6.75 22.40 1.33
N TYR A 38 -6.65 21.10 1.60
CA TYR A 38 -7.67 20.11 1.20
C TYR A 38 -8.93 20.22 2.04
N GLN A 39 -8.77 20.50 3.33
CA GLN A 39 -9.86 20.67 4.29
C GLN A 39 -9.46 21.69 5.36
N GLY A 40 -10.44 22.28 6.05
CA GLY A 40 -10.23 23.19 7.17
C GLY A 40 -10.38 22.50 8.52
N GLY A 41 -9.68 23.01 9.54
CA GLY A 41 -9.77 22.52 10.91
C GLY A 41 -8.80 23.21 11.85
N GLY A 42 -8.74 22.74 13.08
CA GLY A 42 -7.79 23.25 14.08
C GLY A 42 -6.34 22.97 13.70
N GLY A 43 -5.42 23.81 14.14
CA GLY A 43 -3.97 23.65 13.98
C GLY A 43 -3.37 24.04 12.63
N MET A 44 -4.21 24.22 11.58
CA MET A 44 -3.76 24.48 10.21
C MET A 44 -4.04 25.89 9.71
N ILE A 45 -4.62 26.76 10.55
CA ILE A 45 -4.98 28.14 10.26
C ILE A 45 -4.09 29.11 11.04
N ASN A 46 -3.85 30.31 10.48
CA ASN A 46 -3.24 31.43 11.21
C ASN A 46 -4.31 32.37 11.74
N GLU A 47 -5.25 32.76 10.89
CA GLU A 47 -6.31 33.69 11.25
C GLU A 47 -7.62 33.33 10.54
N VAL A 48 -8.73 33.45 11.27
CA VAL A 48 -10.07 33.30 10.71
C VAL A 48 -10.83 34.64 10.94
N LYS A 49 -11.14 35.29 9.84
CA LYS A 49 -12.04 36.48 9.83
C LYS A 49 -13.27 36.17 9.00
N LYS A 50 -14.31 36.96 9.16
CA LYS A 50 -15.58 36.80 8.41
C LYS A 50 -15.34 36.87 6.89
N GLU A 51 -14.44 37.76 6.46
CA GLU A 51 -14.16 38.06 5.05
C GLU A 51 -12.94 37.33 4.50
N ASN A 52 -12.10 36.76 5.37
CA ASN A 52 -10.84 36.16 4.96
C ASN A 52 -10.33 35.11 5.96
N ILE A 53 -9.71 34.05 5.44
CA ILE A 53 -9.04 33.03 6.22
C ILE A 53 -7.60 32.92 5.72
N THR A 54 -6.64 32.93 6.64
CA THR A 54 -5.24 32.67 6.34
C THR A 54 -4.79 31.34 6.96
N PHE A 55 -3.98 30.62 6.24
CA PHE A 55 -3.54 29.27 6.59
C PHE A 55 -2.10 29.26 7.03
N ALA A 56 -1.73 28.24 7.82
CA ALA A 56 -0.35 27.96 8.14
C ALA A 56 0.44 27.61 6.87
N GLU A 57 1.77 27.64 6.97
CA GLU A 57 2.63 27.20 5.87
C GLU A 57 2.54 25.67 5.66
N SER A 58 2.94 25.22 4.48
CA SER A 58 3.07 23.78 4.23
C SER A 58 4.24 23.18 5.04
N PRO A 59 4.14 21.96 5.58
CA PRO A 59 3.04 21.00 5.35
C PRO A 59 1.81 21.21 6.25
N THR A 60 1.89 22.03 7.32
CA THR A 60 0.88 22.16 8.38
C THR A 60 -0.51 22.53 7.85
N LYS A 61 -0.61 23.34 6.78
CA LYS A 61 -1.91 23.70 6.18
C LYS A 61 -2.70 22.52 5.62
N PHE A 62 -2.09 21.33 5.48
CA PHE A 62 -2.76 20.10 5.04
C PHE A 62 -3.09 19.14 6.20
N GLU A 63 -2.76 19.51 7.43
CA GLU A 63 -2.91 18.68 8.63
C GLU A 63 -4.00 19.26 9.54
N ALA A 64 -5.24 19.18 9.07
CA ALA A 64 -6.40 19.75 9.78
C ALA A 64 -6.86 18.86 10.94
N GLY A 65 -6.97 19.44 12.13
CA GLY A 65 -7.42 18.78 13.35
C GLY A 65 -6.31 18.11 14.14
N THR A 66 -6.68 17.35 15.17
CA THR A 66 -5.72 16.61 16.00
C THR A 66 -5.09 15.49 15.20
N MET A 67 -3.77 15.49 15.12
CA MET A 67 -3.01 14.44 14.42
C MET A 67 -3.09 13.10 15.16
N GLN A 68 -2.89 12.01 14.40
CA GLN A 68 -2.80 10.64 14.92
C GLN A 68 -1.40 10.41 15.55
N THR A 69 -1.16 11.06 16.70
CA THR A 69 0.16 11.10 17.31
C THR A 69 0.67 9.72 17.74
N ALA A 70 -0.22 8.86 18.25
CA ALA A 70 0.15 7.51 18.66
C ALA A 70 0.63 6.66 17.48
N GLU A 71 -0.09 6.73 16.36
CA GLU A 71 0.24 6.01 15.13
C GLU A 71 1.53 6.54 14.49
N VAL A 72 1.75 7.85 14.52
CA VAL A 72 2.99 8.47 14.02
C VAL A 72 4.20 7.98 14.84
N VAL A 73 4.09 7.96 16.17
CA VAL A 73 5.14 7.44 17.05
C VAL A 73 5.38 5.95 16.79
N ALA A 74 4.32 5.15 16.70
CA ALA A 74 4.42 3.71 16.40
C ALA A 74 5.08 3.47 15.04
N PHE A 75 4.77 4.27 14.02
CA PHE A 75 5.38 4.13 12.71
C PHE A 75 6.88 4.43 12.70
N SER A 76 7.35 5.31 13.59
CA SER A 76 8.79 5.56 13.74
C SER A 76 9.58 4.31 14.14
N GLU A 77 8.99 3.46 14.99
CA GLU A 77 9.59 2.18 15.37
C GLU A 77 9.60 1.17 14.21
N SER A 78 8.57 1.18 13.38
CA SER A 78 8.54 0.37 12.15
C SER A 78 9.66 0.76 11.18
N ILE A 79 9.91 2.06 11.01
CA ILE A 79 11.02 2.56 10.20
C ILE A 79 12.36 2.09 10.76
N LYS A 80 12.59 2.23 12.07
CA LYS A 80 13.82 1.76 12.73
C LYS A 80 14.04 0.25 12.53
N LEU A 81 12.97 -0.54 12.59
CA LEU A 81 13.03 -1.99 12.33
C LEU A 81 13.48 -2.27 10.89
N ILE A 82 12.87 -1.58 9.91
CA ILE A 82 13.24 -1.72 8.49
C ILE A 82 14.70 -1.32 8.26
N GLU A 83 15.15 -0.21 8.84
CA GLU A 83 16.52 0.26 8.73
C GLU A 83 17.51 -0.74 9.38
N LYS A 84 17.14 -1.34 10.51
CA LYS A 84 17.95 -2.36 11.20
C LYS A 84 18.08 -3.64 10.38
N ILE A 85 17.03 -4.08 9.71
CA ILE A 85 17.05 -5.28 8.84
C ILE A 85 17.78 -4.96 7.53
N GLY A 86 17.49 -3.81 6.92
CA GLY A 86 17.95 -3.36 5.61
C GLY A 86 16.98 -3.75 4.50
N LEU A 87 16.65 -2.81 3.62
CA LEU A 87 15.72 -3.02 2.49
C LEU A 87 16.23 -4.09 1.51
N GLU A 88 17.54 -4.16 1.30
CA GLU A 88 18.16 -5.16 0.43
C GLU A 88 17.89 -6.59 0.95
N LYS A 89 18.09 -6.83 2.24
CA LYS A 89 17.85 -8.15 2.86
C LYS A 89 16.38 -8.53 2.83
N ILE A 90 15.48 -7.57 3.05
CA ILE A 90 14.03 -7.81 2.93
C ILE A 90 13.71 -8.24 1.50
N SER A 91 14.20 -7.50 0.51
CA SER A 91 13.97 -7.79 -0.91
C SER A 91 14.58 -9.12 -1.33
N GLU A 92 15.78 -9.46 -0.87
CA GLU A 92 16.42 -10.75 -1.15
C GLU A 92 15.58 -11.92 -0.61
N ASN A 93 15.17 -11.86 0.66
CA ASN A 93 14.33 -12.88 1.28
C ASN A 93 12.98 -13.03 0.56
N GLU A 94 12.31 -11.93 0.25
CA GLU A 94 11.06 -11.94 -0.51
C GLU A 94 11.23 -12.59 -1.89
N ASN A 95 12.31 -12.27 -2.61
CA ASN A 95 12.61 -12.83 -3.92
C ASN A 95 12.91 -14.33 -3.85
N GLU A 96 13.62 -14.82 -2.83
CA GLU A 96 13.88 -16.25 -2.62
C GLU A 96 12.57 -17.01 -2.40
N ILE A 97 11.70 -16.51 -1.53
CA ILE A 97 10.38 -17.11 -1.26
C ILE A 97 9.51 -17.10 -2.53
N LEU A 98 9.48 -15.97 -3.24
CA LEU A 98 8.75 -15.83 -4.50
C LEU A 98 9.24 -16.86 -5.53
N LYS A 99 10.54 -16.98 -5.72
CA LYS A 99 11.16 -17.94 -6.65
C LYS A 99 10.74 -19.37 -6.31
N TYR A 100 10.89 -19.75 -5.04
CA TYR A 100 10.47 -21.07 -4.57
C TYR A 100 8.98 -21.34 -4.84
N GLY A 101 8.10 -20.40 -4.48
CA GLY A 101 6.66 -20.51 -4.72
C GLY A 101 6.31 -20.63 -6.20
N MET A 102 6.91 -19.81 -7.05
CA MET A 102 6.71 -19.86 -8.49
C MET A 102 7.18 -21.17 -9.11
N GLU A 103 8.32 -21.72 -8.68
CA GLU A 103 8.82 -23.02 -9.14
C GLU A 103 7.85 -24.17 -8.78
N LYS A 104 7.23 -24.12 -7.61
CA LYS A 104 6.24 -25.12 -7.19
C LYS A 104 4.93 -25.01 -7.95
N ILE A 105 4.40 -23.79 -8.05
CA ILE A 105 3.12 -23.52 -8.71
C ILE A 105 3.15 -23.86 -10.19
N ARG A 106 4.24 -23.54 -10.90
CA ARG A 106 4.40 -23.86 -12.33
C ARG A 106 4.41 -25.36 -12.64
N LYS A 107 4.66 -26.20 -11.66
CA LYS A 107 4.61 -27.68 -11.84
C LYS A 107 3.18 -28.22 -11.79
N ASN A 108 2.21 -27.42 -11.32
CA ASN A 108 0.81 -27.80 -11.24
C ASN A 108 0.03 -27.26 -12.44
N ASN A 109 -0.29 -28.11 -13.39
CA ASN A 109 -1.01 -27.73 -14.62
C ASN A 109 -2.47 -27.29 -14.39
N SER A 110 -3.03 -27.49 -13.19
CA SER A 110 -4.36 -27.03 -12.84
C SER A 110 -4.40 -25.55 -12.44
N ILE A 111 -3.23 -24.96 -12.14
CA ILE A 111 -3.09 -23.57 -11.74
C ILE A 111 -2.85 -22.71 -12.97
N ASN A 112 -3.65 -21.66 -13.11
CA ASN A 112 -3.47 -20.61 -14.10
C ASN A 112 -2.91 -19.36 -13.41
N LEU A 113 -1.67 -18.98 -13.72
CA LEU A 113 -1.04 -17.78 -13.19
C LEU A 113 -1.57 -16.52 -13.88
N ILE A 114 -1.88 -15.50 -13.09
CA ILE A 114 -2.34 -14.21 -13.56
C ILE A 114 -1.19 -13.20 -13.45
N GLY A 115 -0.63 -12.85 -14.59
CA GLY A 115 0.54 -11.99 -14.69
C GLY A 115 1.83 -12.68 -14.22
N ASP A 116 2.77 -12.81 -15.13
CA ASP A 116 4.08 -13.39 -14.85
C ASP A 116 5.20 -12.52 -15.45
N PRO A 117 5.32 -11.25 -15.04
CA PRO A 117 6.39 -10.38 -15.52
C PRO A 117 7.73 -10.84 -14.95
N LYS A 118 8.81 -10.57 -15.69
CA LYS A 118 10.18 -10.91 -15.29
C LYS A 118 10.56 -10.32 -13.92
N ASN A 119 10.13 -9.09 -13.66
CA ASN A 119 10.34 -8.40 -12.39
C ASN A 119 8.97 -8.14 -11.75
N LYS A 120 8.76 -8.64 -10.55
CA LYS A 120 7.50 -8.49 -9.80
C LYS A 120 7.77 -8.43 -8.30
N ALA A 121 6.83 -7.87 -7.57
CA ALA A 121 6.80 -7.98 -6.11
C ALA A 121 6.45 -9.41 -5.69
N SER A 122 6.63 -9.73 -4.41
CA SER A 122 6.40 -11.07 -3.83
C SER A 122 4.91 -11.40 -3.71
N VAL A 123 4.19 -11.31 -4.83
CA VAL A 123 2.78 -11.63 -4.97
C VAL A 123 2.59 -12.66 -6.08
N ILE A 124 1.83 -13.70 -5.80
CA ILE A 124 1.43 -14.70 -6.79
C ILE A 124 -0.09 -14.67 -6.90
N SER A 125 -0.60 -14.22 -8.03
CA SER A 125 -2.03 -14.26 -8.35
C SER A 125 -2.33 -15.43 -9.25
N PHE A 126 -3.37 -16.20 -8.92
CA PHE A 126 -3.70 -17.41 -9.66
C PHE A 126 -5.19 -17.75 -9.60
N THR A 127 -5.61 -18.62 -10.50
CA THR A 127 -6.91 -19.27 -10.48
C THR A 127 -6.75 -20.78 -10.67
N LEU A 128 -7.74 -21.56 -10.24
CA LEU A 128 -7.87 -22.99 -10.53
C LEU A 128 -9.03 -23.19 -11.49
N LYS A 129 -8.83 -24.03 -12.49
CA LYS A 129 -9.88 -24.30 -13.49
C LYS A 129 -11.11 -24.92 -12.82
N GLY A 130 -12.25 -24.27 -12.94
CA GLY A 130 -13.55 -24.76 -12.43
C GLY A 130 -13.76 -24.60 -10.92
N VAL A 131 -12.86 -23.93 -10.19
CA VAL A 131 -12.99 -23.67 -8.76
C VAL A 131 -13.00 -22.16 -8.50
N HIS A 132 -13.99 -21.71 -7.71
CA HIS A 132 -14.08 -20.30 -7.37
C HIS A 132 -12.97 -19.90 -6.38
N PRO A 133 -12.33 -18.73 -6.52
CA PRO A 133 -11.24 -18.32 -5.62
C PRO A 133 -11.58 -18.31 -4.13
N HIS A 134 -12.82 -18.01 -3.74
CA HIS A 134 -13.26 -18.10 -2.34
C HIS A 134 -13.26 -19.55 -1.83
N ASP A 135 -13.66 -20.51 -2.67
CA ASP A 135 -13.63 -21.93 -2.27
C ASP A 135 -12.19 -22.40 -2.10
N ILE A 136 -11.28 -21.95 -2.97
CA ILE A 136 -9.85 -22.22 -2.82
C ILE A 136 -9.34 -21.68 -1.49
N ALA A 137 -9.70 -20.43 -1.15
CA ALA A 137 -9.29 -19.81 0.10
C ALA A 137 -9.80 -20.58 1.32
N THR A 138 -11.06 -21.00 1.30
CA THR A 138 -11.67 -21.77 2.39
C THR A 138 -10.98 -23.13 2.57
N ILE A 139 -10.74 -23.87 1.48
CA ILE A 139 -10.09 -25.19 1.53
C ILE A 139 -8.64 -25.07 2.04
N LEU A 140 -7.91 -24.07 1.58
CA LEU A 140 -6.53 -23.85 2.01
C LEU A 140 -6.44 -23.38 3.47
N ASP A 141 -7.43 -22.62 3.94
CA ASP A 141 -7.50 -22.17 5.32
C ASP A 141 -7.68 -23.36 6.28
N ASP A 142 -8.48 -24.38 5.90
CA ASP A 142 -8.62 -25.62 6.65
C ASP A 142 -7.28 -26.38 6.79
N ASP A 143 -6.39 -26.23 5.81
CA ASP A 143 -5.01 -26.78 5.83
C ASP A 143 -3.99 -25.81 6.46
N GLY A 144 -4.43 -24.69 7.02
CA GLY A 144 -3.57 -23.67 7.64
C GLY A 144 -2.80 -22.79 6.67
N VAL A 145 -3.21 -22.73 5.41
CA VAL A 145 -2.59 -21.88 4.36
C VAL A 145 -3.46 -20.67 4.08
N ALA A 146 -3.09 -19.52 4.62
CA ALA A 146 -3.81 -18.27 4.43
C ALA A 146 -3.51 -17.67 3.04
N ILE A 147 -4.55 -17.50 2.23
CA ILE A 147 -4.50 -16.74 0.98
C ILE A 147 -5.58 -15.66 0.98
N ARG A 148 -5.46 -14.70 0.07
CA ARG A 148 -6.48 -13.69 -0.14
C ARG A 148 -7.24 -13.97 -1.43
N ALA A 149 -8.57 -14.09 -1.35
CA ALA A 149 -9.45 -14.19 -2.52
C ALA A 149 -10.25 -12.91 -2.74
N GLY A 150 -10.50 -12.54 -3.99
CA GLY A 150 -11.35 -11.40 -4.36
C GLY A 150 -10.79 -10.55 -5.49
N HIS A 151 -11.27 -9.29 -5.55
CA HIS A 151 -10.88 -8.34 -6.61
C HIS A 151 -9.58 -7.56 -6.29
N HIS A 152 -9.03 -7.68 -5.10
CA HIS A 152 -7.79 -7.01 -4.69
C HIS A 152 -7.75 -5.49 -4.94
N CYS A 153 -8.90 -4.81 -4.76
CA CYS A 153 -9.12 -3.39 -5.05
C CYS A 153 -8.95 -3.01 -6.55
N CYS A 154 -9.08 -3.98 -7.46
CA CYS A 154 -8.92 -3.78 -8.91
C CYS A 154 -10.00 -4.52 -9.73
N GLN A 155 -11.26 -4.38 -9.36
CA GLN A 155 -12.40 -5.05 -10.02
C GLN A 155 -12.43 -4.80 -11.52
N ILE A 156 -12.23 -3.57 -11.98
CA ILE A 156 -12.20 -3.22 -13.41
C ILE A 156 -11.14 -4.03 -14.17
N LEU A 157 -9.97 -4.27 -13.55
CA LEU A 157 -8.95 -5.12 -14.15
C LEU A 157 -9.46 -6.57 -14.28
N HIS A 158 -10.12 -7.12 -13.26
CA HIS A 158 -10.70 -8.46 -13.31
C HIS A 158 -11.75 -8.59 -14.41
N GLU A 159 -12.63 -7.62 -14.56
CA GLU A 159 -13.61 -7.56 -15.67
C GLU A 159 -12.90 -7.54 -17.04
N LYS A 160 -11.86 -6.72 -17.18
CA LYS A 160 -11.10 -6.61 -18.43
C LYS A 160 -10.38 -7.91 -18.82
N ILE A 161 -9.92 -8.70 -17.86
CA ILE A 161 -9.28 -9.99 -18.11
C ILE A 161 -10.27 -11.17 -18.07
N GLY A 162 -11.56 -10.89 -17.91
CA GLY A 162 -12.63 -11.89 -17.93
C GLY A 162 -12.64 -12.83 -16.73
N MET A 163 -12.18 -12.36 -15.56
CA MET A 163 -12.09 -13.17 -14.33
C MET A 163 -12.98 -12.60 -13.23
N PRO A 164 -13.78 -13.45 -12.53
CA PRO A 164 -14.62 -12.99 -11.43
C PRO A 164 -13.81 -12.58 -10.21
N ALA A 165 -12.65 -13.18 -9.99
CA ALA A 165 -11.73 -12.94 -8.87
C ALA A 165 -10.41 -13.73 -9.07
N THR A 166 -9.43 -13.46 -8.24
CA THR A 166 -8.20 -14.27 -8.12
C THR A 166 -7.89 -14.56 -6.67
#